data_5036cfeb212338edef3464e4328b8413
#
_entry.id   5036cfeb212338edef3464e4328b8413
#
_cell.length_a   1.000
_cell.length_b   1.000
_cell.length_c   1.000
_cell.angle_alpha   90.00
_cell.angle_beta   90.00
_cell.angle_gamma   90.00
#
_symmetry.space_group_name_H-M   'P 1'
#
loop_
_entity.id
_entity.type
_entity.pdbx_description
1 polymer ?
#
loop_
_entity_poly.entity_id
_entity_poly.type
_entity_poly.pdbx_seq_one_letter_code
_entity_poly.pdbx_strand_id
1 'polypeptide(L)'
;MFRLAAVMFLILMANQSLAQEIPKQSPAPMSKGFTMFIGVPCDNRENILKIITGKYNERPFTKGTGTMTVAPQNVQLPGIVKVWANPETWSFSITIEDPNPANDVMCLLTSGKDLQPTSADQEGDNL
;
A
#
# COMPACT_ATOMS: atom_id res chain seq x y z
N MET A 1 10.62 60.00 33.79
CA MET A 1 9.82 59.57 32.65
C MET A 1 10.60 58.75 31.60
N PHE A 2 11.89 58.50 31.74
CA PHE A 2 12.72 57.78 30.75
C PHE A 2 12.83 56.26 30.98
N ARG A 3 12.30 55.72 32.07
CA ARG A 3 12.43 54.31 32.42
C ARG A 3 11.30 53.40 31.91
N LEU A 4 10.16 53.97 31.51
CA LEU A 4 9.02 53.21 30.99
C LEU A 4 9.07 52.93 29.48
N ALA A 5 9.83 53.72 28.73
CA ALA A 5 9.96 53.56 27.28
C ALA A 5 10.88 52.38 26.89
N ALA A 6 11.87 52.06 27.72
CA ALA A 6 12.83 50.98 27.46
C ALA A 6 12.22 49.57 27.65
N VAL A 7 11.23 49.42 28.51
CA VAL A 7 10.58 48.12 28.76
C VAL A 7 9.60 47.77 27.64
N MET A 8 8.98 48.77 27.04
CA MET A 8 8.00 48.53 25.98
C MET A 8 8.68 48.12 24.64
N PHE A 9 9.92 48.51 24.44
CA PHE A 9 10.68 48.13 23.22
C PHE A 9 11.22 46.68 23.26
N LEU A 10 11.44 46.12 24.43
CA LEU A 10 11.88 44.74 24.62
C LEU A 10 10.78 43.70 24.41
N ILE A 11 9.51 44.07 24.55
CA ILE A 11 8.38 43.14 24.38
C ILE A 11 8.00 43.00 22.87
N LEU A 12 8.34 43.97 22.02
CA LEU A 12 8.04 43.92 20.60
C LEU A 12 8.98 43.03 19.79
N MET A 13 10.14 42.65 20.35
CA MET A 13 11.15 41.83 19.63
C MET A 13 10.94 40.31 19.86
N ALA A 14 10.00 39.90 20.69
CA ALA A 14 9.79 38.48 21.05
C ALA A 14 8.82 37.74 20.13
N ASN A 15 8.20 38.40 19.14
CA ASN A 15 7.23 37.79 18.25
C ASN A 15 7.72 37.64 16.80
N GLN A 16 9.01 37.47 16.58
CA GLN A 16 9.46 36.90 15.32
C GLN A 16 9.25 35.38 15.39
N SER A 17 8.04 34.96 15.10
CA SER A 17 7.74 33.59 14.73
C SER A 17 8.62 33.25 13.54
N LEU A 18 9.67 32.47 13.77
CA LEU A 18 10.38 31.75 12.73
C LEU A 18 9.35 30.81 12.09
N ALA A 19 8.66 31.32 11.09
CA ALA A 19 8.02 30.45 10.13
C ALA A 19 9.17 29.66 9.46
N GLN A 20 9.48 28.49 10.00
CA GLN A 20 10.29 27.52 9.28
C GLN A 20 9.51 27.18 8.01
N GLU A 21 9.92 27.78 6.91
CA GLU A 21 9.56 27.30 5.59
C GLU A 21 10.02 25.83 5.55
N ILE A 22 9.04 24.93 5.63
CA ILE A 22 9.27 23.52 5.31
C ILE A 22 9.78 23.53 3.88
N PRO A 23 11.03 23.10 3.64
CA PRO A 23 11.55 23.07 2.28
C PRO A 23 10.58 22.20 1.46
N LYS A 24 9.96 22.79 0.44
CA LYS A 24 9.24 22.05 -0.59
C LYS A 24 10.25 21.09 -1.20
N GLN A 25 10.27 19.87 -0.69
CA GLN A 25 10.98 18.79 -1.34
C GLN A 25 10.34 18.63 -2.72
N SER A 26 11.03 19.13 -3.73
CA SER A 26 10.75 18.73 -5.10
C SER A 26 10.78 17.20 -5.13
N PRO A 27 9.75 16.56 -5.69
CA PRO A 27 9.79 15.12 -5.83
C PRO A 27 11.08 14.78 -6.59
N ALA A 28 11.92 13.98 -5.94
CA ALA A 28 13.14 13.50 -6.56
C ALA A 28 12.76 12.78 -7.86
N PRO A 29 13.51 12.96 -8.96
CA PRO A 29 13.24 12.23 -10.18
C PRO A 29 13.22 10.74 -9.86
N MET A 30 12.14 10.04 -10.23
CA MET A 30 12.01 8.61 -10.02
C MET A 30 13.19 7.92 -10.69
N SER A 31 14.15 7.47 -9.89
CA SER A 31 15.20 6.61 -10.38
C SER A 31 14.58 5.29 -10.86
N LYS A 32 15.10 4.73 -11.92
CA LYS A 32 14.66 3.42 -12.42
C LYS A 32 14.76 2.39 -11.29
N GLY A 33 13.62 1.98 -10.75
CA GLY A 33 13.50 1.03 -9.65
C GLY A 33 13.42 1.73 -8.28
N PHE A 34 12.22 1.89 -7.78
CA PHE A 34 11.96 2.24 -6.39
C PHE A 34 11.23 1.08 -5.70
N THR A 35 11.52 0.89 -4.41
CA THR A 35 10.81 -0.06 -3.58
C THR A 35 9.79 0.69 -2.73
N MET A 36 8.53 0.33 -2.86
CA MET A 36 7.45 0.86 -2.02
C MET A 36 7.09 -0.18 -0.96
N PHE A 37 7.04 0.24 0.28
CA PHE A 37 6.54 -0.58 1.37
C PHE A 37 5.09 -0.20 1.66
N ILE A 38 4.19 -1.17 1.54
CA ILE A 38 2.78 -1.01 1.85
C ILE A 38 2.40 -2.01 2.95
N GLY A 39 1.58 -1.55 3.90
CA GLY A 39 0.98 -2.44 4.87
C GLY A 39 -0.16 -3.22 4.20
N VAL A 40 -0.12 -4.54 4.28
CA VAL A 40 -1.18 -5.41 3.80
C VAL A 40 -1.87 -6.09 4.98
N PRO A 41 -3.20 -6.21 4.99
CA PRO A 41 -3.92 -6.94 6.02
C PRO A 41 -3.67 -8.44 5.86
N CYS A 42 -3.19 -9.06 6.94
CA CYS A 42 -3.00 -10.49 7.06
C CYS A 42 -3.83 -11.02 8.22
N ASP A 43 -4.42 -12.20 8.05
CA ASP A 43 -5.19 -12.89 9.08
C ASP A 43 -5.11 -14.41 8.81
N ASN A 44 -5.75 -15.21 9.65
CA ASN A 44 -5.92 -16.62 9.33
C ASN A 44 -6.72 -16.77 8.03
N ARG A 45 -6.45 -17.87 7.35
CA ARG A 45 -7.04 -18.16 6.03
C ARG A 45 -8.56 -18.10 6.06
N GLU A 46 -9.20 -18.65 7.11
CA GLU A 46 -10.64 -18.69 7.22
C GLU A 46 -11.28 -17.30 7.23
N ASN A 47 -10.70 -16.36 7.96
CA ASN A 47 -11.21 -14.99 8.04
C ASN A 47 -11.10 -14.26 6.71
N ILE A 48 -9.97 -14.38 6.03
CA ILE A 48 -9.78 -13.77 4.70
C ILE A 48 -10.75 -14.41 3.69
N LEU A 49 -10.91 -15.75 3.70
CA LEU A 49 -11.82 -16.45 2.80
C LEU A 49 -13.28 -16.08 3.04
N LYS A 50 -13.70 -15.87 4.29
CA LYS A 50 -15.08 -15.39 4.59
C LYS A 50 -15.38 -14.06 3.90
N ILE A 51 -14.39 -13.19 3.79
CA ILE A 51 -14.55 -11.91 3.09
C ILE A 51 -14.62 -12.15 1.59
N ILE A 52 -13.66 -12.85 1.03
CA ILE A 52 -13.52 -13.04 -0.42
C ILE A 52 -14.70 -13.85 -0.98
N THR A 53 -14.94 -15.04 -0.43
CA THR A 53 -15.96 -15.96 -0.94
C THR A 53 -17.35 -15.67 -0.39
N GLY A 54 -17.45 -15.24 0.86
CA GLY A 54 -18.74 -14.99 1.52
C GLY A 54 -19.33 -13.63 1.18
N LYS A 55 -18.56 -12.56 1.33
CA LYS A 55 -19.06 -11.19 1.09
C LYS A 55 -19.07 -10.81 -0.37
N TYR A 56 -18.00 -11.15 -1.11
CA TYR A 56 -17.83 -10.74 -2.52
C TYR A 56 -18.17 -11.84 -3.52
N ASN A 57 -18.47 -13.05 -3.05
CA ASN A 57 -18.79 -14.23 -3.88
C ASN A 57 -17.73 -14.47 -4.97
N GLU A 58 -16.47 -14.19 -4.65
CA GLU A 58 -15.34 -14.44 -5.53
C GLU A 58 -14.89 -15.90 -5.44
N ARG A 59 -14.43 -16.44 -6.54
CA ARG A 59 -13.94 -17.81 -6.68
C ARG A 59 -12.49 -17.81 -7.14
N PRO A 60 -11.71 -18.86 -6.86
CA PRO A 60 -10.36 -18.96 -7.38
C PRO A 60 -10.36 -18.87 -8.90
N PHE A 61 -9.60 -17.91 -9.43
CA PHE A 61 -9.47 -17.67 -10.86
C PHE A 61 -8.12 -18.20 -11.39
N THR A 62 -7.03 -17.83 -10.74
CA THR A 62 -5.69 -18.34 -11.09
C THR A 62 -4.77 -18.32 -9.86
N LYS A 63 -3.67 -19.06 -9.95
CA LYS A 63 -2.65 -19.10 -8.90
C LYS A 63 -1.25 -19.18 -9.49
N GLY A 64 -0.27 -18.73 -8.72
CA GLY A 64 1.14 -18.81 -9.05
C GLY A 64 1.99 -18.78 -7.79
N THR A 65 3.28 -18.94 -7.95
CA THR A 65 4.26 -18.73 -6.88
C THR A 65 4.80 -17.32 -6.94
N GLY A 66 5.04 -16.72 -5.80
CA GLY A 66 5.60 -15.38 -5.69
C GLY A 66 6.50 -15.27 -4.49
N THR A 67 7.12 -14.10 -4.35
CA THR A 67 7.94 -13.77 -3.20
C THR A 67 7.48 -12.45 -2.62
N MET A 68 7.30 -12.42 -1.30
CA MET A 68 6.96 -11.21 -0.58
C MET A 68 8.18 -10.75 0.22
N THR A 69 8.51 -9.47 0.11
CA THR A 69 9.56 -8.87 0.93
C THR A 69 8.95 -8.20 2.15
N VAL A 70 9.36 -8.63 3.33
CA VAL A 70 8.84 -8.13 4.61
C VAL A 70 9.81 -7.14 5.23
N ALA A 71 9.34 -5.92 5.45
CA ALA A 71 10.09 -4.89 6.19
C ALA A 71 10.02 -5.14 7.71
N PRO A 72 10.97 -4.61 8.49
CA PRO A 72 12.13 -3.80 8.09
C PRO A 72 13.36 -4.61 7.66
N GLN A 73 13.38 -5.90 7.90
CA GLN A 73 14.56 -6.74 7.70
C GLN A 73 14.79 -7.12 6.23
N ASN A 74 13.90 -6.75 5.33
CA ASN A 74 13.93 -7.14 3.92
C ASN A 74 14.00 -8.67 3.71
N VAL A 75 13.35 -9.42 4.58
CA VAL A 75 13.27 -10.87 4.46
C VAL A 75 12.36 -11.23 3.30
N GLN A 76 12.84 -12.09 2.42
CA GLN A 76 12.05 -12.62 1.33
C GLN A 76 11.37 -13.92 1.78
N LEU A 77 10.05 -13.93 1.72
CA LEU A 77 9.24 -15.09 2.03
C LEU A 77 8.58 -15.61 0.76
N PRO A 78 8.74 -16.90 0.43
CA PRO A 78 7.99 -17.49 -0.67
C PRO A 78 6.50 -17.52 -0.33
N GLY A 79 5.66 -17.44 -1.34
CA GLY A 79 4.22 -17.48 -1.15
C GLY A 79 3.49 -18.06 -2.35
N ILE A 80 2.27 -18.52 -2.11
CA ILE A 80 1.32 -18.86 -3.17
C ILE A 80 0.42 -17.65 -3.39
N VAL A 81 0.54 -17.05 -4.55
CA VAL A 81 -0.30 -15.94 -4.98
C VAL A 81 -1.56 -16.52 -5.63
N LYS A 82 -2.73 -16.03 -5.22
CA LYS A 82 -4.00 -16.40 -5.83
C LYS A 82 -4.77 -15.16 -6.25
N VAL A 83 -5.34 -15.23 -7.42
CA VAL A 83 -6.33 -14.26 -7.91
C VAL A 83 -7.70 -14.89 -7.76
N TRP A 84 -8.58 -14.15 -7.16
CA TRP A 84 -9.98 -14.48 -6.96
C TRP A 84 -10.82 -13.54 -7.80
N ALA A 85 -11.90 -14.01 -8.38
CA ALA A 85 -12.78 -13.18 -9.18
C ALA A 85 -14.23 -13.62 -9.05
N ASN A 86 -15.13 -12.66 -9.11
CA ASN A 86 -16.55 -12.91 -9.25
C ASN A 86 -16.93 -12.78 -10.74
N PRO A 87 -17.39 -13.84 -11.40
CA PRO A 87 -17.69 -13.84 -12.83
C PRO A 87 -18.90 -12.97 -13.22
N GLU A 88 -19.72 -12.59 -12.24
CA GLU A 88 -20.92 -11.78 -12.49
C GLU A 88 -20.64 -10.28 -12.34
N THR A 89 -19.87 -9.92 -11.32
CA THR A 89 -19.58 -8.52 -10.97
C THR A 89 -18.21 -8.04 -11.42
N TRP A 90 -17.33 -8.98 -11.80
CA TRP A 90 -15.93 -8.74 -12.12
C TRP A 90 -15.16 -8.06 -10.99
N SER A 91 -15.63 -8.21 -9.76
CA SER A 91 -14.80 -7.89 -8.60
C SER A 91 -13.67 -8.91 -8.49
N PHE A 92 -12.55 -8.49 -7.94
CA PHE A 92 -11.41 -9.35 -7.77
C PHE A 92 -10.63 -9.05 -6.49
N SER A 93 -9.95 -10.06 -5.99
CA SER A 93 -9.00 -9.98 -4.90
C SER A 93 -7.72 -10.73 -5.26
N ILE A 94 -6.58 -10.24 -4.79
CA ILE A 94 -5.30 -10.92 -4.92
C ILE A 94 -4.78 -11.19 -3.52
N THR A 95 -4.47 -12.45 -3.24
CA THR A 95 -3.95 -12.89 -1.95
C THR A 95 -2.59 -13.55 -2.10
N ILE A 96 -1.82 -13.52 -1.03
CA ILE A 96 -0.64 -14.36 -0.87
C ILE A 96 -0.78 -15.18 0.41
N GLU A 97 -0.44 -16.45 0.35
CA GLU A 97 -0.49 -17.36 1.49
C GLU A 97 0.84 -18.11 1.65
N ASP A 98 1.13 -18.52 2.87
CA ASP A 98 2.29 -19.37 3.13
C ASP A 98 2.15 -20.71 2.39
N PRO A 99 3.20 -21.19 1.71
CA PRO A 99 3.17 -22.50 1.07
C PRO A 99 3.03 -23.65 2.06
N ASN A 100 3.44 -23.45 3.32
CA ASN A 100 3.25 -24.44 4.36
C ASN A 100 1.84 -24.32 4.94
N PRO A 101 0.97 -25.33 4.74
CA PRO A 101 -0.41 -25.30 5.22
C PRO A 101 -0.54 -25.27 6.76
N ALA A 102 0.53 -25.60 7.50
CA ALA A 102 0.56 -25.48 8.96
C ALA A 102 0.61 -24.01 9.43
N ASN A 103 1.09 -23.11 8.57
CA ASN A 103 1.07 -21.68 8.81
C ASN A 103 -0.22 -21.13 8.23
N ASP A 104 -1.23 -20.99 9.07
CA ASP A 104 -2.57 -20.53 8.66
C ASP A 104 -2.63 -19.01 8.49
N VAL A 105 -1.78 -18.49 7.61
CA VAL A 105 -1.68 -17.05 7.32
C VAL A 105 -1.97 -16.79 5.84
N MET A 106 -2.88 -15.86 5.60
CA MET A 106 -3.20 -15.33 4.28
C MET A 106 -3.22 -13.80 4.35
N CYS A 107 -2.61 -13.14 3.37
CA CYS A 107 -2.62 -11.70 3.26
C CYS A 107 -3.41 -11.26 2.03
N LEU A 108 -4.23 -10.23 2.17
CA LEU A 108 -4.93 -9.59 1.07
C LEU A 108 -4.04 -8.48 0.49
N LEU A 109 -3.47 -8.70 -0.69
CA LEU A 109 -2.57 -7.74 -1.32
C LEU A 109 -3.32 -6.57 -1.94
N THR A 110 -4.42 -6.86 -2.62
CA THR A 110 -5.27 -5.86 -3.25
C THR A 110 -6.65 -6.43 -3.57
N SER A 111 -7.61 -5.56 -3.76
CA SER A 111 -8.95 -5.89 -4.26
C SER A 111 -9.45 -4.76 -5.15
N GLY A 112 -10.35 -5.08 -6.07
CA GLY A 112 -10.88 -4.10 -7.01
C GLY A 112 -12.12 -4.59 -7.75
N LYS A 113 -12.47 -3.86 -8.80
CA LYS A 113 -13.59 -4.15 -9.69
C LYS A 113 -13.13 -4.08 -11.14
N ASP A 114 -14.00 -4.50 -12.03
CA ASP A 114 -13.80 -4.40 -13.47
C ASP A 114 -12.55 -5.16 -13.97
N LEU A 115 -12.29 -6.34 -13.39
CA LEU A 115 -11.26 -7.23 -13.89
C LEU A 115 -11.59 -7.65 -15.32
N GLN A 116 -10.76 -7.23 -16.28
CA GLN A 116 -10.93 -7.59 -17.68
C GLN A 116 -9.68 -8.30 -18.19
N PRO A 117 -9.83 -9.34 -19.01
CA PRO A 117 -8.70 -9.92 -19.70
C PRO A 117 -8.15 -8.89 -20.69
N THR A 118 -6.86 -8.62 -20.64
CA THR A 118 -6.18 -7.84 -21.67
C THR A 118 -6.02 -8.69 -22.91
N SER A 119 -6.47 -8.17 -24.08
CA SER A 119 -6.09 -8.78 -25.35
C SER A 119 -4.61 -8.48 -25.64
N ALA A 120 -3.89 -9.45 -26.18
CA ALA A 120 -2.47 -9.31 -26.53
C ALA A 120 -2.20 -8.12 -27.50
N ASP A 121 -3.23 -7.63 -28.17
CA ASP A 121 -3.14 -6.53 -29.14
C ASP A 121 -3.17 -5.14 -28.49
N GLN A 122 -3.49 -5.03 -27.19
CA GLN A 122 -3.54 -3.74 -26.49
C GLN A 122 -2.24 -3.37 -25.78
N GLU A 123 -1.28 -4.26 -25.73
CA GLU A 123 0.00 -4.02 -25.05
C GLU A 123 1.00 -3.18 -25.88
N GLY A 124 0.71 -2.93 -27.16
CA GLY A 124 1.63 -2.23 -28.08
C GLY A 124 1.52 -0.70 -28.07
N ASP A 125 0.42 -0.10 -27.60
CA ASP A 125 0.16 1.32 -27.81
C ASP A 125 0.46 2.24 -26.61
N ASN A 126 0.93 1.71 -25.48
CA ASN A 126 1.14 2.50 -24.25
C ASN A 126 2.54 2.37 -23.61
N LEU A 127 3.56 2.02 -24.37
CA LEU A 127 4.95 2.05 -23.89
C LEU A 127 5.77 3.12 -24.59
#